data_97783e6d4e1b1e83d2c61f4507c479ae
#
_entry.id   97783e6d4e1b1e83d2c61f4507c479ae
#
_cell.length_a   1.000
_cell.length_b   1.000
_cell.length_c   1.000
_cell.angle_alpha   90.00
_cell.angle_beta   90.00
_cell.angle_gamma   90.00
#
_symmetry.space_group_name_H-M   'P 1'
#
loop_
_entity.id
_entity.type
_entity.pdbx_description
1 polymer ?
#
loop_
_entity_poly.entity_id
_entity_poly.type
_entity_poly.pdbx_seq_one_letter_code
_entity_poly.pdbx_strand_id
1 'polypeptide(L)'
;MKIRSLLLSAAVAASSFVTTQAADWGDLTLQFTLDGNAPAAKPLSITKDTEVCSKNKASLVDEKITVNKTGGGISNIFVYLRPAADAKVAIHPDYEELAKKAVELDNKGCRFEPHAAVLWTKQELVIKNSDAVGHNTKIDTLNNPAVNPILPANGQLKQKFTKEERLPSTVSCSIHPWMTARVLVRDNPYAAVSDADGKITIKNLPTGKWDFQVWHEGAGFVAEVKDSKGKTIKWSKGRAEFEIKKGANDYGTYKVSLKDLDK
;
A
#
# COMPACT_ATOMS: atom_id res chain seq x y z
N MET A 1 57.86 -33.70 -54.23
CA MET A 1 57.50 -32.36 -53.77
C MET A 1 56.01 -32.40 -53.46
N LYS A 2 55.58 -32.51 -52.17
CA LYS A 2 54.16 -32.66 -51.73
C LYS A 2 53.69 -31.30 -51.23
N ILE A 3 52.74 -30.71 -51.96
CA ILE A 3 52.08 -29.44 -51.59
C ILE A 3 50.95 -29.78 -50.59
N ARG A 4 51.06 -29.27 -49.38
CA ARG A 4 50.02 -29.32 -48.37
C ARG A 4 49.14 -28.06 -48.49
N SER A 5 47.88 -28.28 -48.90
CA SER A 5 46.87 -27.22 -48.86
C SER A 5 46.37 -27.04 -47.43
N LEU A 6 46.54 -25.82 -46.91
CA LEU A 6 45.90 -25.42 -45.63
C LEU A 6 44.47 -24.90 -45.93
N LEU A 7 43.48 -25.60 -45.38
CA LEU A 7 42.09 -25.10 -45.35
C LEU A 7 41.93 -24.22 -44.12
N LEU A 8 41.70 -22.93 -44.34
CA LEU A 8 41.33 -21.97 -43.33
C LEU A 8 39.80 -22.06 -43.10
N SER A 9 39.37 -22.62 -41.94
CA SER A 9 37.98 -22.60 -41.54
C SER A 9 37.65 -21.26 -40.83
N ALA A 10 36.88 -20.42 -41.47
CA ALA A 10 36.34 -19.20 -40.86
C ALA A 10 35.12 -19.57 -39.99
N ALA A 11 35.26 -19.46 -38.65
CA ALA A 11 34.15 -19.58 -37.73
C ALA A 11 33.35 -18.27 -37.71
N VAL A 12 32.16 -18.26 -38.27
CA VAL A 12 31.20 -17.15 -38.14
C VAL A 12 30.56 -17.22 -36.76
N ALA A 13 30.93 -16.32 -35.85
CA ALA A 13 30.29 -16.15 -34.57
C ALA A 13 28.92 -15.46 -34.80
N ALA A 14 27.83 -16.23 -34.67
CA ALA A 14 26.48 -15.71 -34.67
C ALA A 14 26.22 -14.98 -33.33
N SER A 15 26.30 -13.67 -33.33
CA SER A 15 25.89 -12.83 -32.22
C SER A 15 24.35 -12.87 -32.08
N SER A 16 23.83 -13.64 -31.12
CA SER A 16 22.42 -13.62 -30.77
C SER A 16 22.09 -12.28 -30.11
N PHE A 17 21.51 -11.36 -30.86
CA PHE A 17 20.88 -10.18 -30.29
C PHE A 17 19.65 -10.63 -29.47
N VAL A 18 19.79 -10.65 -28.14
CA VAL A 18 18.64 -10.74 -27.24
C VAL A 18 17.93 -9.40 -27.34
N THR A 19 16.89 -9.32 -28.16
CA THR A 19 15.98 -8.18 -28.12
C THR A 19 15.25 -8.22 -26.80
N THR A 20 15.63 -7.38 -25.86
CA THR A 20 14.80 -7.09 -24.68
C THR A 20 13.52 -6.47 -25.20
N GLN A 21 12.45 -7.26 -25.27
CA GLN A 21 11.13 -6.75 -25.56
C GLN A 21 10.78 -5.75 -24.46
N ALA A 22 10.54 -4.49 -24.85
CA ALA A 22 10.10 -3.47 -23.91
C ALA A 22 8.84 -3.98 -23.22
N ALA A 23 8.81 -3.93 -21.89
CA ALA A 23 7.63 -4.36 -21.15
C ALA A 23 6.44 -3.47 -21.55
N ASP A 24 5.34 -4.08 -21.95
CA ASP A 24 4.06 -3.37 -22.07
C ASP A 24 3.52 -3.08 -20.66
N TRP A 25 2.77 -1.99 -20.52
CA TRP A 25 2.29 -1.49 -19.24
C TRP A 25 0.77 -1.34 -19.22
N GLY A 26 0.18 -1.57 -18.07
CA GLY A 26 -1.24 -1.38 -17.87
C GLY A 26 -1.57 -0.84 -16.48
N ASP A 27 -2.70 -0.17 -16.37
CA ASP A 27 -3.23 0.33 -15.11
C ASP A 27 -4.23 -0.66 -14.55
N LEU A 28 -4.18 -0.92 -13.26
CA LEU A 28 -5.19 -1.68 -12.52
C LEU A 28 -6.10 -0.71 -11.79
N THR A 29 -7.41 -0.82 -12.02
CA THR A 29 -8.45 -0.14 -11.23
C THR A 29 -9.44 -1.14 -10.67
N LEU A 30 -9.86 -0.92 -9.43
CA LEU A 30 -10.91 -1.68 -8.77
C LEU A 30 -11.50 -0.85 -7.63
N GLN A 31 -12.64 -1.29 -7.10
CA GLN A 31 -13.33 -0.59 -6.02
C GLN A 31 -13.80 -1.60 -4.95
N PHE A 32 -13.70 -1.21 -3.69
CA PHE A 32 -14.25 -1.97 -2.57
C PHE A 32 -15.42 -1.23 -1.94
N THR A 33 -16.55 -1.91 -1.80
CA THR A 33 -17.73 -1.39 -1.12
C THR A 33 -18.21 -2.36 -0.05
N LEU A 34 -18.88 -1.83 0.97
CA LEU A 34 -19.47 -2.66 2.03
C LEU A 34 -20.72 -3.38 1.50
N ASP A 35 -20.82 -4.68 1.76
CA ASP A 35 -22.04 -5.46 1.55
C ASP A 35 -22.92 -5.32 2.78
N GLY A 36 -23.79 -4.32 2.77
CA GLY A 36 -24.67 -3.96 3.89
C GLY A 36 -24.57 -2.50 4.31
N ASN A 37 -25.03 -2.20 5.50
CA ASN A 37 -25.04 -0.84 6.04
C ASN A 37 -23.71 -0.50 6.73
N ALA A 38 -23.23 0.72 6.55
CA ALA A 38 -22.06 1.22 7.24
C ALA A 38 -22.29 1.21 8.76
N PRO A 39 -21.33 0.72 9.56
CA PRO A 39 -21.41 0.77 11.01
C PRO A 39 -21.42 2.21 11.50
N ALA A 40 -22.01 2.44 12.67
CA ALA A 40 -21.90 3.73 13.32
C ALA A 40 -20.44 4.02 13.70
N ALA A 41 -19.98 5.24 13.44
CA ALA A 41 -18.67 5.67 13.90
C ALA A 41 -18.58 5.58 15.43
N LYS A 42 -17.51 4.98 15.94
CA LYS A 42 -17.26 4.85 17.38
C LYS A 42 -16.39 6.02 17.85
N PRO A 43 -16.87 6.95 18.68
CA PRO A 43 -16.04 8.03 19.22
C PRO A 43 -14.88 7.46 20.02
N LEU A 44 -13.69 8.09 19.88
CA LEU A 44 -12.52 7.75 20.68
C LEU A 44 -12.62 8.38 22.08
N SER A 45 -12.05 7.71 23.07
CA SER A 45 -11.95 8.22 24.43
C SER A 45 -10.68 9.07 24.56
N ILE A 46 -10.85 10.37 24.65
CA ILE A 46 -9.73 11.32 24.80
C ILE A 46 -9.42 11.50 26.29
N THR A 47 -8.31 10.94 26.73
CA THR A 47 -7.94 10.86 28.15
C THR A 47 -6.75 11.71 28.55
N LYS A 48 -6.06 12.33 27.55
CA LYS A 48 -4.86 13.14 27.77
C LYS A 48 -4.85 14.36 26.85
N ASP A 49 -4.19 15.44 27.27
CA ASP A 49 -4.08 16.70 26.52
C ASP A 49 -5.44 17.19 26.00
N THR A 50 -6.47 17.04 26.84
CA THR A 50 -7.89 17.26 26.49
C THR A 50 -8.17 18.66 25.97
N GLU A 51 -7.45 19.67 26.44
CA GLU A 51 -7.58 21.06 26.01
C GLU A 51 -7.22 21.23 24.51
N VAL A 52 -6.32 20.38 23.99
CA VAL A 52 -5.91 20.41 22.60
C VAL A 52 -6.70 19.35 21.80
N CYS A 53 -6.66 18.09 22.24
CA CYS A 53 -7.22 16.98 21.48
C CYS A 53 -8.77 17.00 21.44
N SER A 54 -9.44 17.49 22.47
CA SER A 54 -10.92 17.55 22.45
C SER A 54 -11.49 18.65 21.57
N LYS A 55 -10.68 19.58 21.05
CA LYS A 55 -11.15 20.58 20.09
C LYS A 55 -11.67 19.92 18.81
N ASN A 56 -11.13 18.78 18.43
CA ASN A 56 -11.51 18.01 17.26
C ASN A 56 -12.34 16.76 17.60
N LYS A 57 -12.91 16.68 18.80
CA LYS A 57 -13.58 15.48 19.34
C LYS A 57 -14.63 14.88 18.39
N ALA A 58 -15.36 15.72 17.65
CA ALA A 58 -16.39 15.23 16.71
C ALA A 58 -15.81 14.44 15.54
N SER A 59 -14.54 14.66 15.17
CA SER A 59 -13.82 13.94 14.12
C SER A 59 -12.93 12.82 14.64
N LEU A 60 -12.77 12.70 15.96
CA LEU A 60 -11.96 11.64 16.57
C LEU A 60 -12.82 10.40 16.80
N VAL A 61 -12.86 9.57 15.77
CA VAL A 61 -13.55 8.28 15.74
C VAL A 61 -12.54 7.17 15.47
N ASP A 62 -12.91 5.96 15.83
CA ASP A 62 -12.17 4.77 15.47
C ASP A 62 -12.14 4.63 13.93
N GLU A 63 -10.95 4.70 13.34
CA GLU A 63 -10.73 4.62 11.90
C GLU A 63 -10.44 3.18 11.42
N LYS A 64 -10.49 2.19 12.33
CA LYS A 64 -10.25 0.78 12.00
C LYS A 64 -11.12 0.32 10.82
N ILE A 65 -12.40 0.76 10.80
CA ILE A 65 -13.34 0.49 9.70
C ILE A 65 -13.97 1.81 9.29
N THR A 66 -13.50 2.36 8.17
CA THR A 66 -14.03 3.62 7.62
C THR A 66 -14.79 3.34 6.33
N VAL A 67 -16.10 3.62 6.37
CA VAL A 67 -17.02 3.39 5.24
C VAL A 67 -17.74 4.69 4.90
N ASN A 68 -17.71 5.05 3.62
CA ASN A 68 -18.46 6.19 3.10
C ASN A 68 -19.97 5.92 3.17
N LYS A 69 -20.71 6.79 3.85
CA LYS A 69 -22.17 6.65 4.04
C LYS A 69 -22.98 6.76 2.74
N THR A 70 -22.47 7.45 1.73
CA THR A 70 -23.18 7.71 0.46
C THR A 70 -22.73 6.71 -0.57
N GLY A 71 -22.16 5.76 -0.56
CA GLY A 71 -21.74 4.83 -1.64
C GLY A 71 -21.18 3.52 -1.11
N GLY A 72 -21.01 3.45 0.21
CA GLY A 72 -20.49 2.26 0.85
C GLY A 72 -19.02 2.00 0.58
N GLY A 73 -18.28 2.97 -0.01
CA GLY A 73 -16.85 2.84 -0.26
C GLY A 73 -16.07 2.56 1.02
N ILE A 74 -15.18 1.56 1.00
CA ILE A 74 -14.35 1.18 2.14
C ILE A 74 -12.98 1.81 1.97
N SER A 75 -12.61 2.72 2.86
CA SER A 75 -11.29 3.35 2.90
C SER A 75 -10.24 2.43 3.50
N ASN A 76 -8.96 2.75 3.28
CA ASN A 76 -7.81 2.15 3.95
C ASN A 76 -7.57 0.66 3.63
N ILE A 77 -8.14 0.12 2.56
CA ILE A 77 -7.76 -1.18 2.03
C ILE A 77 -6.44 -1.04 1.27
N PHE A 78 -5.44 -1.81 1.64
CA PHE A 78 -4.19 -1.91 0.91
C PHE A 78 -4.30 -2.98 -0.18
N VAL A 79 -3.94 -2.61 -1.41
CA VAL A 79 -3.73 -3.53 -2.52
C VAL A 79 -2.31 -3.36 -3.01
N TYR A 80 -1.52 -4.40 -3.02
CA TYR A 80 -0.12 -4.33 -3.41
C TYR A 80 0.35 -5.57 -4.13
N LEU A 81 1.21 -5.36 -5.12
CA LEU A 81 1.83 -6.43 -5.89
C LEU A 81 2.64 -7.34 -4.97
N ARG A 82 2.44 -8.64 -5.11
CA ARG A 82 3.16 -9.67 -4.38
C ARG A 82 3.75 -10.70 -5.35
N PRO A 83 4.88 -10.37 -5.97
CA PRO A 83 5.52 -11.27 -6.91
C PRO A 83 6.02 -12.55 -6.22
N ALA A 84 6.28 -13.59 -6.98
CA ALA A 84 7.04 -14.74 -6.49
C ALA A 84 8.42 -14.29 -5.99
N ALA A 85 9.03 -15.04 -5.07
CA ALA A 85 10.22 -14.61 -4.34
C ALA A 85 11.43 -14.27 -5.24
N ASP A 86 11.52 -14.89 -6.41
CA ASP A 86 12.60 -14.75 -7.40
C ASP A 86 12.17 -13.96 -8.65
N ALA A 87 10.94 -13.50 -8.70
CA ALA A 87 10.42 -12.75 -9.84
C ALA A 87 11.00 -11.32 -9.85
N LYS A 88 11.64 -10.95 -10.93
CA LYS A 88 12.07 -9.58 -11.18
C LYS A 88 10.88 -8.77 -11.72
N VAL A 89 10.46 -7.78 -10.95
CA VAL A 89 9.40 -6.86 -11.36
C VAL A 89 10.03 -5.68 -12.08
N ALA A 90 9.68 -5.48 -13.35
CA ALA A 90 10.08 -4.28 -14.07
C ALA A 90 9.40 -3.05 -13.47
N ILE A 91 10.12 -1.96 -13.30
CA ILE A 91 9.60 -0.70 -12.79
C ILE A 91 9.49 0.28 -13.95
N HIS A 92 8.28 0.86 -14.13
CA HIS A 92 8.04 1.86 -15.17
C HIS A 92 8.85 3.13 -14.89
N PRO A 93 9.47 3.76 -15.91
CA PRO A 93 10.29 4.95 -15.73
C PRO A 93 9.60 6.12 -15.01
N ASP A 94 8.28 6.31 -15.17
CA ASP A 94 7.52 7.36 -14.48
C ASP A 94 7.64 7.31 -12.95
N TYR A 95 7.98 6.14 -12.39
CA TYR A 95 8.19 5.99 -10.95
C TYR A 95 9.53 6.57 -10.45
N GLU A 96 10.44 6.95 -11.34
CA GLU A 96 11.67 7.66 -10.94
C GLU A 96 11.35 9.00 -10.27
N GLU A 97 10.33 9.70 -10.75
CA GLU A 97 9.87 10.95 -10.11
C GLU A 97 9.13 10.70 -8.79
N LEU A 98 8.42 9.57 -8.66
CA LEU A 98 7.81 9.17 -7.40
C LEU A 98 8.89 8.89 -6.33
N ALA A 99 9.99 8.26 -6.71
CA ALA A 99 11.10 7.95 -5.79
C ALA A 99 11.70 9.20 -5.12
N LYS A 100 11.58 10.36 -5.75
CA LYS A 100 12.09 11.65 -5.22
C LYS A 100 11.10 12.32 -4.26
N LYS A 101 9.84 11.89 -4.23
CA LYS A 101 8.79 12.47 -3.37
C LYS A 101 8.79 11.78 -2.01
N ALA A 102 8.77 12.57 -0.96
CA ALA A 102 8.56 12.02 0.38
C ALA A 102 7.10 11.61 0.59
N VAL A 103 6.91 10.62 1.44
CA VAL A 103 5.59 10.28 2.00
C VAL A 103 5.49 10.96 3.36
N GLU A 104 4.39 11.64 3.61
CA GLU A 104 4.17 12.32 4.89
C GLU A 104 3.27 11.49 5.80
N LEU A 105 3.60 11.47 7.09
CA LEU A 105 2.79 10.93 8.17
C LEU A 105 2.78 11.97 9.29
N ASP A 106 1.65 12.62 9.49
CA ASP A 106 1.53 13.77 10.37
C ASP A 106 0.71 13.42 11.62
N ASN A 107 1.21 13.77 12.79
CA ASN A 107 0.44 13.82 14.03
C ASN A 107 -0.36 15.13 14.01
N LYS A 108 -1.62 15.07 13.60
CA LYS A 108 -2.46 16.24 13.37
C LYS A 108 -3.88 16.02 13.83
N GLY A 109 -4.36 16.94 14.67
CA GLY A 109 -5.68 16.85 15.29
C GLY A 109 -5.79 15.65 16.24
N CYS A 110 -4.67 15.25 16.87
CA CYS A 110 -4.54 14.11 17.77
C CYS A 110 -4.93 12.78 17.12
N ARG A 111 -4.54 12.63 15.86
CA ARG A 111 -4.55 11.37 15.09
C ARG A 111 -3.38 11.36 14.11
N PHE A 112 -3.13 10.23 13.46
CA PHE A 112 -2.18 10.17 12.34
C PHE A 112 -2.90 10.47 11.03
N GLU A 113 -2.34 11.36 10.23
CA GLU A 113 -2.79 11.66 8.87
C GLU A 113 -1.68 11.41 7.84
N PRO A 114 -1.94 10.57 6.84
CA PRO A 114 -3.12 9.74 6.63
C PRO A 114 -3.16 8.54 7.61
N HIS A 115 -4.34 7.94 7.83
CA HIS A 115 -4.49 6.72 8.62
C HIS A 115 -3.80 5.50 7.98
N ALA A 116 -3.72 5.47 6.65
CA ALA A 116 -3.07 4.41 5.89
C ALA A 116 -2.16 4.99 4.80
N ALA A 117 -0.90 4.55 4.74
CA ALA A 117 0.07 5.04 3.77
C ALA A 117 0.89 3.90 3.17
N VAL A 118 1.31 4.06 1.91
CA VAL A 118 2.29 3.21 1.24
C VAL A 118 3.58 3.98 1.09
N LEU A 119 4.68 3.33 1.42
CA LEU A 119 6.04 3.86 1.28
C LEU A 119 6.86 2.91 0.40
N TRP A 120 7.37 3.40 -0.70
CA TRP A 120 8.39 2.68 -1.46
C TRP A 120 9.76 2.87 -0.83
N THR A 121 10.58 1.82 -0.71
CA THR A 121 11.92 1.88 -0.08
C THR A 121 12.87 2.91 -0.70
N LYS A 122 12.57 3.41 -1.92
CA LYS A 122 13.29 4.52 -2.54
C LYS A 122 12.86 5.89 -2.05
N GLN A 123 11.72 6.00 -1.35
CA GLN A 123 11.22 7.27 -0.79
C GLN A 123 11.68 7.47 0.64
N GLU A 124 11.54 8.69 1.15
CA GLU A 124 11.67 9.01 2.57
C GLU A 124 10.27 9.14 3.19
N LEU A 125 10.11 8.65 4.42
CA LEU A 125 8.97 8.97 5.27
C LEU A 125 9.29 10.24 6.06
N VAL A 126 8.49 11.28 5.91
CA VAL A 126 8.55 12.48 6.75
C VAL A 126 7.51 12.36 7.85
N ILE A 127 7.96 12.14 9.06
CA ILE A 127 7.11 12.10 10.24
C ILE A 127 7.01 13.53 10.79
N LYS A 128 5.79 14.05 10.88
CA LYS A 128 5.50 15.42 11.34
C LYS A 128 4.69 15.41 12.62
N ASN A 129 4.70 16.52 13.31
CA ASN A 129 3.77 16.84 14.39
C ASN A 129 3.24 18.26 14.19
N SER A 130 2.04 18.39 13.65
CA SER A 130 1.35 19.66 13.44
C SER A 130 0.47 20.09 14.62
N ASP A 131 0.42 19.27 15.67
CA ASP A 131 -0.31 19.61 16.89
C ASP A 131 0.51 20.49 17.84
N ALA A 132 -0.19 21.18 18.75
CA ALA A 132 0.41 22.01 19.79
C ALA A 132 0.92 21.22 21.01
N VAL A 133 0.84 19.90 20.99
CA VAL A 133 1.30 18.97 22.04
C VAL A 133 2.30 17.98 21.48
N GLY A 134 3.10 17.36 22.34
CA GLY A 134 4.06 16.34 21.93
C GLY A 134 3.40 15.01 21.60
N HIS A 135 3.90 14.33 20.56
CA HIS A 135 3.52 12.97 20.19
C HIS A 135 4.76 12.09 20.01
N ASN A 136 4.63 10.79 20.21
CA ASN A 136 5.59 9.86 19.66
C ASN A 136 4.96 9.10 18.48
N THR A 137 5.80 8.71 17.53
CA THR A 137 5.38 7.91 16.37
C THR A 137 6.15 6.59 16.39
N LYS A 138 5.56 5.59 17.02
CA LYS A 138 6.10 4.23 17.04
C LYS A 138 5.64 3.50 15.80
N ILE A 139 6.59 2.94 15.01
CA ILE A 139 6.30 2.12 13.85
C ILE A 139 6.86 0.72 14.10
N ASP A 140 5.98 -0.27 14.20
CA ASP A 140 6.33 -1.66 14.48
C ASP A 140 6.71 -2.39 13.19
N THR A 141 7.99 -2.33 12.84
CA THR A 141 8.58 -3.01 11.69
C THR A 141 9.16 -4.36 12.08
N LEU A 142 9.20 -5.30 11.13
CA LEU A 142 9.82 -6.62 11.30
C LEU A 142 11.18 -6.72 10.60
N ASN A 143 11.31 -6.11 9.42
CA ASN A 143 12.49 -6.22 8.58
C ASN A 143 13.40 -4.99 8.65
N ASN A 144 12.93 -3.90 9.26
CA ASN A 144 13.66 -2.65 9.44
C ASN A 144 13.90 -2.38 10.93
N PRO A 145 14.84 -1.53 11.30
CA PRO A 145 15.02 -1.09 12.70
C PRO A 145 13.74 -0.45 13.24
N ALA A 146 13.50 -0.66 14.53
CA ALA A 146 12.36 -0.05 15.23
C ALA A 146 12.46 1.49 15.18
N VAL A 147 11.32 2.15 14.98
CA VAL A 147 11.18 3.60 14.92
C VAL A 147 10.23 4.04 16.03
N ASN A 148 10.66 4.97 16.86
CA ASN A 148 9.80 5.54 17.91
C ASN A 148 10.28 6.95 18.34
N PRO A 149 10.36 7.93 17.42
CA PRO A 149 10.74 9.29 17.79
C PRO A 149 9.64 9.96 18.62
N ILE A 150 10.07 10.80 19.54
CA ILE A 150 9.21 11.79 20.20
C ILE A 150 9.39 13.11 19.44
N LEU A 151 8.29 13.66 18.97
CA LEU A 151 8.25 14.92 18.25
C LEU A 151 7.57 15.99 19.11
N PRO A 152 8.26 17.09 19.42
CA PRO A 152 7.62 18.25 20.04
C PRO A 152 6.61 18.89 19.08
N ALA A 153 5.80 19.80 19.57
CA ALA A 153 4.90 20.61 18.73
C ALA A 153 5.65 21.21 17.53
N ASN A 154 5.09 21.10 16.34
CA ASN A 154 5.67 21.55 15.07
C ASN A 154 7.01 20.87 14.69
N GLY A 155 7.36 19.76 15.35
CA GLY A 155 8.55 18.97 15.02
C GLY A 155 8.38 18.11 13.79
N GLN A 156 9.50 17.73 13.16
CA GLN A 156 9.52 16.76 12.08
C GLN A 156 10.82 15.95 12.07
N LEU A 157 10.76 14.76 11.48
CA LEU A 157 11.88 13.85 11.30
C LEU A 157 11.75 13.13 9.95
N LYS A 158 12.87 12.87 9.30
CA LYS A 158 12.93 12.01 8.11
C LYS A 158 13.41 10.62 8.49
N GLN A 159 12.70 9.62 8.02
CA GLN A 159 13.00 8.20 8.23
C GLN A 159 13.11 7.47 6.90
N LYS A 160 14.16 6.63 6.76
CA LYS A 160 14.30 5.70 5.63
C LYS A 160 14.08 4.27 6.08
N PHE A 161 13.38 3.53 5.22
CA PHE A 161 13.22 2.09 5.32
C PHE A 161 13.86 1.45 4.10
N THR A 162 14.76 0.50 4.30
CA THR A 162 15.57 -0.09 3.24
C THR A 162 15.09 -1.47 2.80
N LYS A 163 14.18 -2.07 3.57
CA LYS A 163 13.61 -3.39 3.31
C LYS A 163 12.10 -3.32 3.29
N GLU A 164 11.47 -4.13 2.44
CA GLU A 164 10.03 -4.24 2.46
C GLU A 164 9.51 -4.93 3.72
N GLU A 165 8.29 -4.57 4.11
CA GLU A 165 7.50 -5.26 5.11
C GLU A 165 6.45 -6.15 4.43
N ARG A 166 6.21 -7.34 4.99
CA ARG A 166 5.25 -8.29 4.41
C ARG A 166 3.80 -7.82 4.53
N LEU A 167 3.53 -7.06 5.59
CA LEU A 167 2.20 -6.53 5.94
C LEU A 167 2.35 -5.08 6.39
N PRO A 168 1.27 -4.29 6.34
CA PRO A 168 1.28 -2.95 6.90
C PRO A 168 1.69 -2.95 8.37
N SER A 169 2.72 -2.17 8.68
CA SER A 169 3.22 -1.97 10.05
C SER A 169 2.25 -1.12 10.85
N THR A 170 2.06 -1.46 12.12
CA THR A 170 1.29 -0.63 13.04
C THR A 170 2.06 0.64 13.35
N VAL A 171 1.37 1.77 13.27
CA VAL A 171 1.82 3.05 13.82
C VAL A 171 0.98 3.35 15.06
N SER A 172 1.62 3.78 16.14
CA SER A 172 0.94 4.11 17.40
C SER A 172 1.63 5.24 18.13
N CYS A 173 0.86 5.93 18.99
CA CYS A 173 1.37 6.91 19.93
C CYS A 173 1.17 6.41 21.37
N SER A 174 2.26 6.24 22.13
CA SER A 174 2.18 5.80 23.53
C SER A 174 1.69 6.93 24.45
N ILE A 175 1.84 8.19 24.03
CA ILE A 175 1.36 9.36 24.77
C ILE A 175 -0.17 9.48 24.64
N HIS A 176 -0.71 9.19 23.44
CA HIS A 176 -2.12 9.26 23.09
C HIS A 176 -2.56 7.90 22.52
N PRO A 177 -2.95 6.93 23.39
CA PRO A 177 -3.12 5.53 22.99
C PRO A 177 -4.22 5.27 21.95
N TRP A 178 -5.11 6.22 21.74
CA TRP A 178 -6.15 6.13 20.69
C TRP A 178 -5.62 6.43 19.28
N MET A 179 -4.41 7.03 19.16
CA MET A 179 -3.82 7.34 17.87
C MET A 179 -3.17 6.09 17.27
N THR A 180 -3.75 5.61 16.18
CA THR A 180 -3.23 4.48 15.40
C THR A 180 -3.26 4.79 13.90
N ALA A 181 -2.38 4.14 13.14
CA ALA A 181 -2.34 4.18 11.68
C ALA A 181 -1.61 2.94 11.12
N ARG A 182 -1.52 2.85 9.80
CA ARG A 182 -0.84 1.75 9.10
C ARG A 182 0.10 2.30 8.02
N VAL A 183 1.34 1.80 8.00
CA VAL A 183 2.31 2.12 6.93
C VAL A 183 2.80 0.82 6.30
N LEU A 184 2.61 0.68 5.00
CA LEU A 184 3.10 -0.44 4.22
C LEU A 184 4.38 -0.04 3.49
N VAL A 185 5.50 -0.68 3.83
CA VAL A 185 6.79 -0.47 3.15
C VAL A 185 6.97 -1.52 2.05
N ARG A 186 7.22 -1.09 0.81
CA ARG A 186 7.42 -2.00 -0.33
C ARG A 186 8.74 -1.71 -1.05
N ASP A 187 9.31 -2.75 -1.64
CA ASP A 187 10.51 -2.66 -2.49
C ASP A 187 10.19 -2.29 -3.95
N ASN A 188 8.92 -2.23 -4.30
CA ASN A 188 8.40 -1.79 -5.59
C ASN A 188 7.24 -0.79 -5.38
N PRO A 189 6.93 0.07 -6.38
CA PRO A 189 5.92 1.13 -6.23
C PRO A 189 4.47 0.65 -6.48
N TYR A 190 4.27 -0.63 -6.79
CA TYR A 190 2.98 -1.16 -7.21
C TYR A 190 2.09 -1.50 -6.03
N ALA A 191 1.69 -0.47 -5.31
CA ALA A 191 0.80 -0.56 -4.16
C ALA A 191 -0.06 0.70 -4.08
N ALA A 192 -1.28 0.54 -3.58
CA ALA A 192 -2.20 1.65 -3.33
C ALA A 192 -3.08 1.37 -2.11
N VAL A 193 -3.64 2.44 -1.57
CA VAL A 193 -4.65 2.42 -0.50
C VAL A 193 -5.97 2.90 -1.10
N SER A 194 -7.09 2.28 -0.74
CA SER A 194 -8.40 2.72 -1.20
C SER A 194 -8.76 4.10 -0.63
N ASP A 195 -9.30 4.95 -1.49
CA ASP A 195 -9.82 6.26 -1.12
C ASP A 195 -11.18 6.18 -0.38
N ALA A 196 -11.80 7.34 -0.14
CA ALA A 196 -13.10 7.43 0.52
C ALA A 196 -14.23 6.74 -0.26
N ASP A 197 -14.11 6.62 -1.56
CA ASP A 197 -15.06 5.92 -2.42
C ASP A 197 -14.72 4.43 -2.56
N GLY A 198 -13.69 3.96 -1.87
CA GLY A 198 -13.20 2.58 -1.95
C GLY A 198 -12.40 2.29 -3.22
N LYS A 199 -12.02 3.29 -4.01
CA LYS A 199 -11.30 3.11 -5.27
C LYS A 199 -9.83 2.88 -5.04
N ILE A 200 -9.27 1.97 -5.84
CA ILE A 200 -7.86 1.66 -5.96
C ILE A 200 -7.42 1.91 -7.40
N THR A 201 -6.28 2.57 -7.56
CA THR A 201 -5.61 2.68 -8.86
C THR A 201 -4.12 2.42 -8.69
N ILE A 202 -3.61 1.42 -9.39
CA ILE A 202 -2.17 1.14 -9.50
C ILE A 202 -1.78 1.30 -10.96
N LYS A 203 -0.94 2.28 -11.25
CA LYS A 203 -0.56 2.63 -12.62
C LYS A 203 0.65 1.87 -13.11
N ASN A 204 0.76 1.78 -14.44
CA ASN A 204 1.99 1.34 -15.11
C ASN A 204 2.55 0.01 -14.58
N LEU A 205 1.67 -0.95 -14.28
CA LEU A 205 2.06 -2.31 -13.95
C LEU A 205 2.62 -3.02 -15.20
N PRO A 206 3.64 -3.86 -15.09
CA PRO A 206 4.05 -4.70 -16.21
C PRO A 206 2.90 -5.66 -16.58
N THR A 207 2.70 -5.88 -17.89
CA THR A 207 1.67 -6.81 -18.37
C THR A 207 1.96 -8.22 -17.92
N GLY A 208 0.92 -9.03 -17.75
CA GLY A 208 0.99 -10.42 -17.32
C GLY A 208 0.05 -10.73 -16.17
N LYS A 209 0.12 -11.96 -15.68
CA LYS A 209 -0.63 -12.39 -14.49
C LYS A 209 0.17 -12.15 -13.25
N TRP A 210 -0.45 -11.46 -12.29
CA TRP A 210 0.20 -11.07 -11.06
C TRP A 210 -0.67 -11.36 -9.85
N ASP A 211 -0.03 -11.82 -8.78
CA ASP A 211 -0.64 -11.92 -7.46
C ASP A 211 -0.59 -10.56 -6.76
N PHE A 212 -1.72 -10.15 -6.20
CA PHE A 212 -1.83 -9.00 -5.32
C PHE A 212 -2.27 -9.45 -3.93
N GLN A 213 -1.72 -8.78 -2.93
CA GLN A 213 -2.21 -8.91 -1.57
C GLN A 213 -3.27 -7.84 -1.31
N VAL A 214 -4.42 -8.25 -0.79
CA VAL A 214 -5.48 -7.37 -0.32
C VAL A 214 -5.55 -7.47 1.19
N TRP A 215 -5.37 -6.35 1.88
CA TRP A 215 -5.28 -6.30 3.32
C TRP A 215 -6.02 -5.08 3.87
N HIS A 216 -6.66 -5.24 5.03
CA HIS A 216 -7.36 -4.17 5.73
C HIS A 216 -7.13 -4.29 7.23
N GLU A 217 -7.09 -3.17 7.96
CA GLU A 217 -6.75 -3.17 9.39
C GLU A 217 -7.69 -4.06 10.23
N GLY A 218 -8.98 -4.00 9.97
CA GLY A 218 -9.96 -4.79 10.70
C GLY A 218 -10.02 -6.25 10.26
N ALA A 219 -9.86 -6.52 8.97
CA ALA A 219 -9.92 -7.87 8.41
C ALA A 219 -8.61 -8.67 8.56
N GLY A 220 -7.47 -7.97 8.68
CA GLY A 220 -6.20 -8.56 8.30
C GLY A 220 -6.22 -8.84 6.79
N PHE A 221 -6.27 -10.09 6.40
CA PHE A 221 -6.45 -10.46 5.00
C PHE A 221 -7.91 -10.38 4.58
N VAL A 222 -8.23 -9.62 3.51
CA VAL A 222 -9.54 -9.64 2.88
C VAL A 222 -9.65 -10.95 2.08
N ALA A 223 -10.25 -11.97 2.68
CA ALA A 223 -10.21 -13.34 2.16
C ALA A 223 -11.45 -13.74 1.35
N GLU A 224 -12.53 -13.00 1.46
CA GLU A 224 -13.78 -13.25 0.74
C GLU A 224 -14.40 -11.93 0.28
N VAL A 225 -14.84 -11.91 -0.98
CA VAL A 225 -15.52 -10.76 -1.59
C VAL A 225 -16.64 -11.26 -2.49
N LYS A 226 -17.59 -10.40 -2.83
CA LYS A 226 -18.56 -10.65 -3.92
C LYS A 226 -18.24 -9.73 -5.09
N ASP A 227 -18.29 -10.25 -6.30
CA ASP A 227 -18.18 -9.43 -7.51
C ASP A 227 -19.47 -8.63 -7.76
N SER A 228 -19.46 -7.81 -8.82
CA SER A 228 -20.62 -7.00 -9.22
C SER A 228 -21.87 -7.81 -9.58
N LYS A 229 -21.72 -9.11 -9.85
CA LYS A 229 -22.81 -10.05 -10.12
C LYS A 229 -23.29 -10.79 -8.88
N GLY A 230 -22.70 -10.50 -7.71
CA GLY A 230 -23.00 -11.14 -6.43
C GLY A 230 -22.35 -12.52 -6.23
N LYS A 231 -21.45 -12.94 -7.13
CA LYS A 231 -20.73 -14.19 -7.00
C LYS A 231 -19.65 -14.06 -5.94
N THR A 232 -19.62 -14.97 -4.98
CA THR A 232 -18.57 -15.05 -3.97
C THR A 232 -17.24 -15.50 -4.60
N ILE A 233 -16.19 -14.75 -4.32
CA ILE A 233 -14.82 -15.04 -4.71
C ILE A 233 -13.98 -15.17 -3.43
N LYS A 234 -13.22 -16.26 -3.34
CA LYS A 234 -12.31 -16.50 -2.21
C LYS A 234 -10.88 -16.20 -2.60
N TRP A 235 -10.25 -15.30 -1.84
CA TRP A 235 -8.85 -14.94 -1.94
C TRP A 235 -8.08 -15.54 -0.77
N SER A 236 -7.51 -16.72 -0.94
CA SER A 236 -6.78 -17.39 0.14
C SER A 236 -5.72 -16.46 0.74
N LYS A 237 -5.84 -16.16 2.04
CA LYS A 237 -4.98 -15.20 2.74
C LYS A 237 -4.93 -13.83 2.04
N GLY A 238 -6.05 -13.39 1.44
CA GLY A 238 -6.16 -12.12 0.74
C GLY A 238 -5.38 -12.05 -0.59
N ARG A 239 -5.04 -13.18 -1.21
CA ARG A 239 -4.35 -13.20 -2.51
C ARG A 239 -5.35 -13.19 -3.65
N ALA A 240 -5.30 -12.12 -4.44
CA ALA A 240 -6.07 -11.93 -5.66
C ALA A 240 -5.14 -11.97 -6.87
N GLU A 241 -5.42 -12.81 -7.87
CA GLU A 241 -4.71 -12.81 -9.14
C GLU A 241 -5.44 -11.88 -10.13
N PHE A 242 -4.69 -10.96 -10.75
CA PHE A 242 -5.17 -10.12 -11.84
C PHE A 242 -4.27 -10.23 -13.06
N GLU A 243 -4.88 -10.34 -14.25
CA GLU A 243 -4.17 -10.34 -15.53
C GLU A 243 -4.09 -8.90 -16.05
N ILE A 244 -2.91 -8.31 -16.02
CA ILE A 244 -2.68 -6.95 -16.51
C ILE A 244 -2.41 -6.99 -18.01
N LYS A 245 -3.30 -6.37 -18.79
CA LYS A 245 -3.15 -6.13 -20.22
C LYS A 245 -2.67 -4.70 -20.45
N LYS A 246 -2.14 -4.43 -21.62
CA LYS A 246 -1.73 -3.06 -22.02
C LYS A 246 -2.90 -2.08 -21.92
N GLY A 247 -2.64 -0.93 -21.30
CA GLY A 247 -3.63 0.13 -21.08
C GLY A 247 -4.49 -0.10 -19.83
N ALA A 248 -5.73 0.34 -19.85
CA ALA A 248 -6.62 0.30 -18.68
C ALA A 248 -7.19 -1.10 -18.43
N ASN A 249 -7.10 -1.57 -17.17
CA ASN A 249 -7.71 -2.81 -16.70
C ASN A 249 -8.63 -2.48 -15.52
N ASP A 250 -9.92 -2.43 -15.77
CA ASP A 250 -10.94 -2.19 -14.75
C ASP A 250 -11.57 -3.51 -14.30
N TYR A 251 -11.36 -3.86 -13.04
CA TYR A 251 -11.90 -5.06 -12.43
C TYR A 251 -13.23 -4.83 -11.69
N GLY A 252 -13.74 -3.58 -11.76
CA GLY A 252 -15.04 -3.21 -11.21
C GLY A 252 -15.08 -3.23 -9.68
N THR A 253 -16.27 -3.46 -9.14
CA THR A 253 -16.54 -3.35 -7.70
C THR A 253 -16.60 -4.71 -7.03
N TYR A 254 -15.88 -4.82 -5.93
CA TYR A 254 -15.92 -5.96 -5.01
C TYR A 254 -16.62 -5.55 -3.71
N LYS A 255 -17.61 -6.33 -3.27
CA LYS A 255 -18.30 -6.12 -2.01
C LYS A 255 -17.70 -6.97 -0.91
N VAL A 256 -17.46 -6.37 0.24
CA VAL A 256 -16.92 -7.03 1.44
C VAL A 256 -17.96 -6.95 2.54
N SER A 257 -18.27 -8.06 3.22
CA SER A 257 -19.19 -8.05 4.34
C SER A 257 -18.56 -7.40 5.58
N LEU A 258 -19.38 -6.78 6.44
CA LEU A 258 -18.89 -6.23 7.71
C LEU A 258 -18.23 -7.31 8.58
N LYS A 259 -18.77 -8.53 8.56
CA LYS A 259 -18.21 -9.69 9.28
C LYS A 259 -16.79 -10.04 8.82
N ASP A 260 -16.48 -9.82 7.55
CA ASP A 260 -15.15 -10.08 6.99
C ASP A 260 -14.18 -8.91 7.19
N LEU A 261 -14.69 -7.72 7.48
CA LEU A 261 -13.89 -6.54 7.81
C LEU A 261 -13.55 -6.41 9.30
N ASP A 262 -14.38 -6.94 10.21
CA ASP A 262 -14.20 -6.81 11.65
C ASP A 262 -13.95 -8.20 12.27
N LYS A 263 -12.69 -8.61 12.23
CA LYS A 263 -12.19 -9.90 12.77
C LYS A 263 -11.36 -9.73 14.01
#